data_fa383c1c91e215cf98fdad26107b3f9c
#
_entry.id   fa383c1c91e215cf98fdad26107b3f9c
#
_cell.length_a   1.000
_cell.length_b   1.000
_cell.length_c   1.000
_cell.angle_alpha   90.00
_cell.angle_beta   90.00
_cell.angle_gamma   90.00
#
_symmetry.space_group_name_H-M   'P 1'
#
loop_
_entity.id
_entity.type
_entity.pdbx_description
1 polymer ?
#
loop_
_entity_poly.entity_id
_entity_poly.type
_entity_poly.pdbx_seq_one_letter_code
_entity_poly.pdbx_strand_id
1 'polypeptide(L)'
;MKEMAISAFIVPSNDPHFGEYIQDHFNCRTWLSGFTGSAGTLAITQTEAALWTDSRYFIQAEKELDGSGIELKKMRVAGTETIEQWIAQRLENNQSVGIDSSLFSFTEYNSLKLAFNNLNIQLCNDPFETIWTERPPLKFSPVSLLSEEYSGESVKSKHNRLKTLLNVEGQFLYIISSCDEIAWLCNIRGRDIPYNPLPLSYAAVSAEKIFLFVDSSSFTLQDKRALERDDVVIMPYDTFSSFITDYPERALRIANPDKISIRNYNSSVKGGARFQLDQIRGGAVSMLKAIKNQVEQEGFRKAMIHDGIAWVKTLRAIEEKLNSDKRVTEKDIATLFSDFRSLSPLYKGESFAPIVAFGSNAALPHYSPSSEDVLISKVGLLLMDTGGQYLCGTTDTTRTIAVGPLTYEQRRDYTLILKGMINLSKARFLKGTRGTQLDFLARGPISSSGKIYMHGTGHGIGHYLCVHEGPQSIRMEENPVAIEPGMVVSNEPAVYQPGEYGIRIENVILCQKWMETESGIFNEFETLTFVPIDTNPVIKELLCDEEIKWLNKYHSMVFEKLSPALEPKEVDWLSDRCKEIN
;
A
#
# COMPACT_ATOMS: atom_id res chain seq x y z
N MET A 1 -26.90 -13.14 14.29
CA MET A 1 -27.21 -14.13 13.23
C MET A 1 -28.56 -14.81 13.45
N LYS A 2 -28.85 -15.45 14.59
CA LYS A 2 -30.14 -16.16 14.79
C LYS A 2 -31.36 -15.26 14.63
N GLU A 3 -31.36 -14.07 15.21
CA GLU A 3 -32.46 -13.08 15.10
C GLU A 3 -32.70 -12.60 13.68
N MET A 4 -31.65 -12.61 12.84
CA MET A 4 -31.72 -12.20 11.44
C MET A 4 -31.93 -13.37 10.48
N ALA A 5 -32.12 -14.61 10.98
CA ALA A 5 -32.19 -15.85 10.20
C ALA A 5 -31.00 -16.04 9.24
N ILE A 6 -29.79 -15.67 9.66
CA ILE A 6 -28.54 -15.80 8.92
C ILE A 6 -27.80 -17.05 9.40
N SER A 7 -27.44 -17.96 8.49
CA SER A 7 -26.77 -19.21 8.78
C SER A 7 -25.24 -19.08 8.76
N ALA A 8 -24.69 -18.22 7.90
CA ALA A 8 -23.28 -17.83 7.91
C ALA A 8 -23.13 -16.32 7.75
N PHE A 9 -22.03 -15.74 8.22
CA PHE A 9 -21.70 -14.32 8.05
C PHE A 9 -20.23 -14.15 7.63
N ILE A 10 -19.95 -13.24 6.69
CA ILE A 10 -18.60 -12.95 6.19
C ILE A 10 -18.20 -11.55 6.66
N VAL A 11 -17.02 -11.45 7.29
CA VAL A 11 -16.44 -10.20 7.80
C VAL A 11 -15.08 -9.97 7.17
N PRO A 12 -14.95 -9.06 6.20
CA PRO A 12 -13.68 -8.72 5.57
C PRO A 12 -12.86 -7.76 6.45
N SER A 13 -11.63 -7.46 6.03
CA SER A 13 -10.80 -6.38 6.60
C SER A 13 -11.13 -4.99 6.05
N ASN A 14 -12.10 -4.87 5.14
CA ASN A 14 -12.42 -3.62 4.47
C ASN A 14 -13.15 -2.62 5.38
N ASP A 15 -13.06 -1.35 4.99
CA ASP A 15 -13.96 -0.29 5.39
C ASP A 15 -14.85 0.13 4.19
N PRO A 16 -15.80 1.06 4.36
CA PRO A 16 -16.66 1.54 3.26
C PRO A 16 -15.91 2.31 2.15
N HIS A 17 -14.63 2.59 2.34
CA HIS A 17 -13.75 3.31 1.42
C HIS A 17 -12.74 2.38 0.71
N PHE A 18 -12.71 1.09 1.06
CA PHE A 18 -11.81 0.07 0.51
C PHE A 18 -10.33 0.42 0.70
N GLY A 19 -9.99 1.05 1.85
CA GLY A 19 -8.63 1.34 2.26
C GLY A 19 -7.90 0.10 2.80
N GLU A 20 -6.58 0.04 2.62
CA GLU A 20 -5.75 -1.01 3.27
C GLU A 20 -5.63 -0.75 4.77
N TYR A 21 -5.39 0.50 5.16
CA TYR A 21 -5.43 0.95 6.55
C TYR A 21 -6.80 1.56 6.82
N ILE A 22 -7.41 1.17 7.93
CA ILE A 22 -8.75 1.59 8.32
C ILE A 22 -8.76 2.16 9.72
N GLN A 23 -9.76 2.96 10.04
CA GLN A 23 -9.96 3.42 11.44
C GLN A 23 -10.38 2.25 12.33
N ASP A 24 -10.06 2.36 13.63
CA ASP A 24 -10.43 1.37 14.65
C ASP A 24 -11.93 1.08 14.68
N HIS A 25 -12.75 2.06 14.30
CA HIS A 25 -14.20 1.89 14.16
C HIS A 25 -14.58 0.74 13.21
N PHE A 26 -13.81 0.52 12.16
CA PHE A 26 -14.07 -0.51 11.14
C PHE A 26 -13.34 -1.82 11.40
N ASN A 27 -12.57 -1.94 12.47
CA ASN A 27 -11.78 -3.15 12.81
C ASN A 27 -12.63 -4.33 13.32
N CYS A 28 -13.83 -4.56 12.73
CA CYS A 28 -14.77 -5.58 13.14
C CYS A 28 -14.20 -7.00 13.08
N ARG A 29 -13.42 -7.31 12.05
CA ARG A 29 -12.75 -8.61 11.91
C ARG A 29 -11.75 -8.85 13.04
N THR A 30 -10.92 -7.85 13.36
CA THR A 30 -9.96 -7.92 14.46
C THR A 30 -10.66 -8.06 15.80
N TRP A 31 -11.72 -7.28 16.03
CA TRP A 31 -12.52 -7.37 17.25
C TRP A 31 -13.12 -8.77 17.47
N LEU A 32 -13.60 -9.42 16.39
CA LEU A 32 -14.19 -10.76 16.47
C LEU A 32 -13.15 -11.88 16.63
N SER A 33 -12.02 -11.77 15.93
CA SER A 33 -11.07 -12.88 15.80
C SER A 33 -9.84 -12.76 16.69
N GLY A 34 -9.52 -11.55 17.19
CA GLY A 34 -8.25 -11.26 17.83
C GLY A 34 -7.06 -11.17 16.86
N PHE A 35 -7.24 -11.51 15.58
CA PHE A 35 -6.17 -11.44 14.58
C PHE A 35 -5.91 -9.99 14.15
N THR A 36 -4.66 -9.52 14.32
CA THR A 36 -4.29 -8.11 14.12
C THR A 36 -3.67 -7.80 12.75
N GLY A 37 -3.38 -8.80 11.91
CA GLY A 37 -2.86 -8.59 10.56
C GLY A 37 -3.80 -7.73 9.70
N SER A 38 -3.29 -6.89 8.80
CA SER A 38 -4.10 -5.94 8.03
C SER A 38 -5.00 -6.61 6.97
N ALA A 39 -4.67 -7.80 6.51
CA ALA A 39 -5.41 -8.52 5.48
C ALA A 39 -5.96 -9.86 5.99
N GLY A 40 -7.26 -10.06 5.82
CA GLY A 40 -7.92 -11.32 6.15
C GLY A 40 -9.43 -11.21 6.06
N THR A 41 -10.10 -12.34 5.92
CA THR A 41 -11.55 -12.46 5.93
C THR A 41 -11.98 -13.56 6.88
N LEU A 42 -12.90 -13.25 7.78
CA LEU A 42 -13.46 -14.18 8.73
C LEU A 42 -14.83 -14.66 8.21
N ALA A 43 -15.04 -15.97 8.15
CA ALA A 43 -16.36 -16.57 7.93
C ALA A 43 -16.82 -17.29 9.20
N ILE A 44 -18.08 -17.08 9.57
CA ILE A 44 -18.69 -17.60 10.80
C ILE A 44 -20.00 -18.30 10.43
N THR A 45 -20.19 -19.52 10.93
CA THR A 45 -21.48 -20.22 10.95
C THR A 45 -22.07 -20.19 12.34
N GLN A 46 -23.13 -20.96 12.60
CA GLN A 46 -23.71 -21.10 13.95
C GLN A 46 -22.80 -21.86 14.92
N THR A 47 -21.82 -22.63 14.42
CA THR A 47 -21.01 -23.57 15.20
C THR A 47 -19.52 -23.49 14.94
N GLU A 48 -19.09 -22.92 13.83
CA GLU A 48 -17.70 -22.90 13.38
C GLU A 48 -17.31 -21.50 12.88
N ALA A 49 -16.01 -21.21 12.95
CA ALA A 49 -15.42 -20.01 12.37
C ALA A 49 -14.07 -20.33 11.72
N ALA A 50 -13.76 -19.68 10.60
CA ALA A 50 -12.48 -19.80 9.94
C ALA A 50 -12.02 -18.44 9.40
N LEU A 51 -10.71 -18.19 9.44
CA LEU A 51 -10.08 -16.97 8.99
C LEU A 51 -9.13 -17.25 7.82
N TRP A 52 -9.35 -16.62 6.70
CA TRP A 52 -8.46 -16.63 5.54
C TRP A 52 -7.53 -15.42 5.59
N THR A 53 -6.23 -15.68 5.45
CA THR A 53 -5.22 -14.61 5.29
C THR A 53 -4.15 -15.03 4.30
N ASP A 54 -3.34 -14.06 3.82
CA ASP A 54 -2.27 -14.32 2.86
C ASP A 54 -0.92 -14.62 3.54
N SER A 55 0.07 -14.96 2.74
CA SER A 55 1.37 -15.46 3.20
C SER A 55 2.16 -14.50 4.09
N ARG A 56 1.86 -13.21 4.06
CA ARG A 56 2.49 -12.20 4.91
C ARG A 56 2.19 -12.42 6.39
N TYR A 57 1.06 -13.06 6.70
CA TYR A 57 0.50 -13.19 8.04
C TYR A 57 0.35 -14.63 8.55
N PHE A 58 0.78 -15.67 7.81
CA PHE A 58 0.55 -17.06 8.22
C PHE A 58 1.07 -17.37 9.63
N ILE A 59 2.31 -16.98 9.92
CA ILE A 59 2.94 -17.26 11.22
C ILE A 59 2.29 -16.44 12.34
N GLN A 60 1.94 -15.18 12.06
CA GLN A 60 1.25 -14.32 13.01
C GLN A 60 -0.14 -14.87 13.33
N ALA A 61 -0.91 -15.25 12.30
CA ALA A 61 -2.24 -15.80 12.46
C ALA A 61 -2.24 -17.13 13.23
N GLU A 62 -1.25 -18.01 13.00
CA GLU A 62 -1.08 -19.23 13.79
C GLU A 62 -0.96 -18.95 15.29
N LYS A 63 -0.19 -17.90 15.64
CA LYS A 63 0.01 -17.52 17.05
C LYS A 63 -1.22 -16.83 17.66
N GLU A 64 -1.81 -15.90 16.92
CA GLU A 64 -2.91 -15.08 17.43
C GLU A 64 -4.25 -15.83 17.48
N LEU A 65 -4.44 -16.84 16.64
CA LEU A 65 -5.65 -17.69 16.64
C LEU A 65 -5.53 -18.92 17.54
N ASP A 66 -4.36 -19.19 18.11
CA ASP A 66 -4.17 -20.35 18.99
C ASP A 66 -5.12 -20.28 20.19
N GLY A 67 -5.85 -21.38 20.43
CA GLY A 67 -6.84 -21.47 21.50
C GLY A 67 -8.16 -20.70 21.26
N SER A 68 -8.31 -19.96 20.15
CA SER A 68 -9.53 -19.19 19.86
C SER A 68 -10.70 -20.02 19.34
N GLY A 69 -10.43 -21.23 18.82
CA GLY A 69 -11.41 -22.05 18.12
C GLY A 69 -11.69 -21.60 16.67
N ILE A 70 -10.97 -20.60 16.16
CA ILE A 70 -11.06 -20.14 14.77
C ILE A 70 -10.02 -20.87 13.94
N GLU A 71 -10.44 -21.54 12.87
CA GLU A 71 -9.56 -22.28 11.98
C GLU A 71 -8.79 -21.32 11.06
N LEU A 72 -7.46 -21.47 10.96
CA LEU A 72 -6.66 -20.72 9.98
C LEU A 72 -6.72 -21.38 8.60
N LYS A 73 -7.09 -20.61 7.58
CA LYS A 73 -7.05 -20.99 6.16
C LYS A 73 -5.98 -20.17 5.44
N LYS A 74 -4.90 -20.82 5.03
CA LYS A 74 -3.76 -20.19 4.33
C LYS A 74 -4.09 -19.98 2.85
N MET A 75 -4.36 -18.74 2.45
CA MET A 75 -4.72 -18.41 1.06
C MET A 75 -3.60 -18.80 0.09
N ARG A 76 -4.00 -19.30 -1.09
CA ARG A 76 -3.09 -19.71 -2.19
C ARG A 76 -2.16 -20.89 -1.86
N VAL A 77 -2.40 -21.58 -0.77
CA VAL A 77 -1.75 -22.87 -0.49
C VAL A 77 -2.59 -23.97 -1.11
N ALA A 78 -1.93 -24.89 -1.83
CA ALA A 78 -2.62 -26.00 -2.49
C ALA A 78 -3.44 -26.82 -1.50
N GLY A 79 -4.70 -27.09 -1.84
CA GLY A 79 -5.65 -27.82 -1.00
C GLY A 79 -6.40 -26.98 0.04
N THR A 80 -6.12 -25.67 0.16
CA THR A 80 -6.91 -24.78 1.02
C THR A 80 -8.24 -24.45 0.36
N GLU A 81 -9.35 -24.71 1.05
CA GLU A 81 -10.69 -24.33 0.63
C GLU A 81 -10.82 -22.79 0.51
N THR A 82 -11.57 -22.33 -0.48
CA THR A 82 -11.99 -20.92 -0.52
C THR A 82 -13.10 -20.65 0.51
N ILE A 83 -13.38 -19.38 0.79
CA ILE A 83 -14.48 -18.98 1.68
C ILE A 83 -15.81 -19.56 1.19
N GLU A 84 -16.04 -19.46 -0.11
CA GLU A 84 -17.26 -19.91 -0.76
C GLU A 84 -17.41 -21.45 -0.66
N GLN A 85 -16.35 -22.19 -0.89
CA GLN A 85 -16.34 -23.65 -0.75
C GLN A 85 -16.61 -24.06 0.69
N TRP A 86 -15.95 -23.40 1.66
CA TRP A 86 -16.10 -23.68 3.08
C TRP A 86 -17.53 -23.44 3.56
N ILE A 87 -18.17 -22.34 3.14
CA ILE A 87 -19.56 -22.03 3.47
C ILE A 87 -20.51 -23.00 2.79
N ALA A 88 -20.34 -23.26 1.48
CA ALA A 88 -21.22 -24.13 0.71
C ALA A 88 -21.23 -25.58 1.21
N GLN A 89 -20.15 -26.07 1.83
CA GLN A 89 -20.10 -27.39 2.44
C GLN A 89 -20.84 -27.49 3.78
N ARG A 90 -21.12 -26.38 4.44
CA ARG A 90 -21.70 -26.28 5.78
C ARG A 90 -23.16 -25.86 5.80
N LEU A 91 -23.63 -25.26 4.72
CA LEU A 91 -24.99 -24.74 4.60
C LEU A 91 -25.84 -25.62 3.67
N GLU A 92 -27.10 -25.75 4.01
CA GLU A 92 -28.11 -26.35 3.14
C GLU A 92 -28.63 -25.35 2.09
N ASN A 93 -29.18 -25.85 1.00
CA ASN A 93 -29.78 -25.04 -0.04
C ASN A 93 -30.81 -24.04 0.56
N ASN A 94 -30.85 -22.85 0.02
CA ASN A 94 -31.71 -21.74 0.43
C ASN A 94 -31.42 -21.13 1.81
N GLN A 95 -30.38 -21.58 2.52
CA GLN A 95 -29.92 -20.89 3.72
C GLN A 95 -29.26 -19.55 3.35
N SER A 96 -29.21 -18.63 4.34
CA SER A 96 -28.75 -17.26 4.11
C SER A 96 -27.33 -17.02 4.59
N VAL A 97 -26.53 -16.40 3.74
CA VAL A 97 -25.20 -15.84 4.06
C VAL A 97 -25.34 -14.33 4.20
N GLY A 98 -25.04 -13.80 5.39
CA GLY A 98 -25.06 -12.36 5.67
C GLY A 98 -23.74 -11.69 5.29
N ILE A 99 -23.84 -10.50 4.75
CA ILE A 99 -22.70 -9.59 4.53
C ILE A 99 -23.12 -8.14 4.87
N ASP A 100 -22.18 -7.33 5.36
CA ASP A 100 -22.42 -5.89 5.45
C ASP A 100 -22.31 -5.26 4.06
N SER A 101 -23.40 -4.66 3.61
CA SER A 101 -23.50 -4.09 2.27
C SER A 101 -22.55 -2.91 2.00
N SER A 102 -21.99 -2.32 3.05
CA SER A 102 -21.01 -1.22 2.94
C SER A 102 -19.56 -1.71 2.76
N LEU A 103 -19.27 -2.97 3.12
CA LEU A 103 -17.92 -3.52 3.16
C LEU A 103 -17.57 -4.42 1.97
N PHE A 104 -18.52 -4.68 1.08
CA PHE A 104 -18.30 -5.47 -0.13
C PHE A 104 -18.50 -4.60 -1.36
N SER A 105 -17.54 -4.64 -2.28
CA SER A 105 -17.62 -3.99 -3.56
C SER A 105 -18.68 -4.65 -4.47
N PHE A 106 -19.07 -3.95 -5.53
CA PHE A 106 -19.95 -4.50 -6.56
C PHE A 106 -19.37 -5.77 -7.18
N THR A 107 -18.06 -5.78 -7.46
CA THR A 107 -17.36 -6.96 -8.02
C THR A 107 -17.37 -8.13 -7.03
N GLU A 108 -17.01 -7.91 -5.78
CA GLU A 108 -16.99 -8.96 -4.74
C GLU A 108 -18.38 -9.55 -4.52
N TYR A 109 -19.40 -8.69 -4.40
CA TYR A 109 -20.78 -9.14 -4.25
C TYR A 109 -21.25 -10.02 -5.41
N ASN A 110 -20.95 -9.63 -6.66
CA ASN A 110 -21.32 -10.45 -7.81
C ASN A 110 -20.54 -11.77 -7.86
N SER A 111 -19.29 -11.78 -7.45
CA SER A 111 -18.50 -13.01 -7.32
C SER A 111 -19.10 -13.98 -6.29
N LEU A 112 -19.47 -13.45 -5.11
CA LEU A 112 -20.18 -14.24 -4.09
C LEU A 112 -21.54 -14.75 -4.62
N LYS A 113 -22.29 -13.93 -5.33
CA LYS A 113 -23.59 -14.32 -5.90
C LYS A 113 -23.47 -15.44 -6.94
N LEU A 114 -22.39 -15.44 -7.71
CA LEU A 114 -22.11 -16.53 -8.65
C LEU A 114 -21.68 -17.81 -7.93
N ALA A 115 -20.86 -17.68 -6.89
CA ALA A 115 -20.38 -18.83 -6.12
C ALA A 115 -21.48 -19.48 -5.25
N PHE A 116 -22.37 -18.67 -4.69
CA PHE A 116 -23.49 -19.11 -3.84
C PHE A 116 -24.79 -19.31 -4.62
N ASN A 117 -24.75 -20.02 -5.75
CA ASN A 117 -25.91 -20.21 -6.63
C ASN A 117 -27.12 -20.89 -5.94
N ASN A 118 -26.91 -21.67 -4.87
CA ASN A 118 -27.92 -22.36 -4.08
C ASN A 118 -28.18 -21.73 -2.70
N LEU A 119 -27.53 -20.62 -2.37
CA LEU A 119 -27.66 -19.91 -1.10
C LEU A 119 -28.21 -18.51 -1.34
N ASN A 120 -28.80 -17.92 -0.32
CA ASN A 120 -29.29 -16.54 -0.37
C ASN A 120 -28.26 -15.59 0.22
N ILE A 121 -27.88 -14.51 -0.46
CA ILE A 121 -27.06 -13.46 0.14
C ILE A 121 -28.00 -12.41 0.75
N GLN A 122 -27.87 -12.22 2.07
CA GLN A 122 -28.62 -11.22 2.81
C GLN A 122 -27.73 -10.01 3.07
N LEU A 123 -28.14 -8.85 2.53
CA LEU A 123 -27.47 -7.58 2.75
C LEU A 123 -27.86 -7.00 4.12
N CYS A 124 -26.88 -6.79 4.97
CA CYS A 124 -27.04 -6.19 6.30
C CYS A 124 -26.52 -4.75 6.30
N ASN A 125 -27.02 -3.97 7.23
CA ASN A 125 -26.53 -2.63 7.52
C ASN A 125 -25.82 -2.68 8.88
N ASP A 126 -24.50 -2.60 8.86
CA ASP A 126 -23.63 -2.56 10.03
C ASP A 126 -24.14 -3.37 11.25
N PRO A 127 -24.04 -4.69 11.23
CA PRO A 127 -24.54 -5.51 12.33
C PRO A 127 -23.73 -5.33 13.63
N PHE A 128 -22.57 -4.67 13.56
CA PHE A 128 -21.68 -4.45 14.69
C PHE A 128 -22.13 -3.27 15.57
N GLU A 129 -22.94 -2.36 15.05
CA GLU A 129 -23.48 -1.23 15.82
C GLU A 129 -24.21 -1.67 17.09
N THR A 130 -24.88 -2.82 17.04
CA THR A 130 -25.65 -3.33 18.20
C THR A 130 -24.87 -4.29 19.09
N ILE A 131 -23.85 -4.99 18.58
CA ILE A 131 -23.15 -6.03 19.34
C ILE A 131 -21.81 -5.60 19.90
N TRP A 132 -21.15 -4.60 19.29
CA TRP A 132 -19.88 -4.04 19.75
C TRP A 132 -20.12 -2.76 20.57
N THR A 133 -20.51 -2.94 21.83
CA THR A 133 -20.91 -1.84 22.72
C THR A 133 -19.82 -0.80 23.01
N GLU A 134 -18.55 -1.24 22.96
CA GLU A 134 -17.38 -0.37 23.17
C GLU A 134 -16.69 0.01 21.86
N ARG A 135 -17.43 -0.01 20.77
CA ARG A 135 -16.89 0.32 19.43
C ARG A 135 -16.32 1.75 19.42
N PRO A 136 -15.06 1.93 19.01
CA PRO A 136 -14.49 3.27 18.89
C PRO A 136 -15.33 4.15 17.95
N PRO A 137 -15.58 5.42 18.30
CA PRO A 137 -16.32 6.33 17.42
C PRO A 137 -15.49 6.67 16.18
N LEU A 138 -16.16 7.06 15.09
CA LEU A 138 -15.49 7.68 13.94
C LEU A 138 -14.78 8.96 14.38
N LYS A 139 -13.55 9.15 13.91
CA LYS A 139 -12.73 10.33 14.19
C LYS A 139 -12.52 11.11 12.90
N PHE A 140 -12.66 12.42 13.00
CA PHE A 140 -12.37 13.34 11.89
C PHE A 140 -11.31 14.34 12.34
N SER A 141 -10.24 14.43 11.57
CA SER A 141 -9.11 15.33 11.81
C SER A 141 -9.23 16.61 10.98
N PRO A 142 -8.51 17.68 11.34
CA PRO A 142 -8.40 18.84 10.47
C PRO A 142 -7.89 18.46 9.08
N VAL A 143 -8.55 19.01 8.05
CA VAL A 143 -8.18 18.83 6.65
C VAL A 143 -7.42 20.06 6.17
N SER A 144 -6.34 19.85 5.44
CA SER A 144 -5.52 20.88 4.81
C SER A 144 -5.50 20.75 3.30
N LEU A 145 -5.34 21.86 2.59
CA LEU A 145 -5.11 21.83 1.16
C LEU A 145 -3.61 21.60 0.87
N LEU A 146 -3.33 20.71 -0.08
CA LEU A 146 -2.01 20.56 -0.65
C LEU A 146 -1.83 21.61 -1.75
N SER A 147 -0.89 22.54 -1.59
CA SER A 147 -0.65 23.62 -2.56
C SER A 147 -0.20 23.05 -3.91
N GLU A 148 -0.43 23.83 -4.98
CA GLU A 148 0.04 23.47 -6.33
C GLU A 148 1.57 23.41 -6.44
N GLU A 149 2.31 24.05 -5.52
CA GLU A 149 3.76 23.88 -5.37
C GLU A 149 4.16 22.41 -5.21
N TYR A 150 3.32 21.62 -4.52
CA TYR A 150 3.56 20.19 -4.29
C TYR A 150 2.73 19.29 -5.21
N SER A 151 1.47 19.64 -5.48
CA SER A 151 0.58 18.80 -6.31
C SER A 151 0.80 18.99 -7.82
N GLY A 152 1.41 20.11 -8.24
CA GLY A 152 1.69 20.43 -9.64
C GLY A 152 0.45 20.67 -10.51
N GLU A 153 -0.77 20.58 -9.96
CA GLU A 153 -2.00 20.69 -10.73
C GLU A 153 -3.16 21.13 -9.84
N SER A 154 -3.99 22.07 -10.34
CA SER A 154 -5.20 22.53 -9.65
C SER A 154 -6.31 21.47 -9.66
N VAL A 155 -7.23 21.55 -8.71
CA VAL A 155 -8.43 20.71 -8.64
C VAL A 155 -9.24 20.80 -9.93
N LYS A 156 -9.41 22.01 -10.45
CA LYS A 156 -10.14 22.26 -11.71
C LYS A 156 -9.50 21.60 -12.92
N SER A 157 -8.17 21.57 -13.00
CA SER A 157 -7.44 20.86 -14.05
C SER A 157 -7.66 19.36 -13.97
N LYS A 158 -7.53 18.77 -12.78
CA LYS A 158 -7.79 17.34 -12.52
C LYS A 158 -9.23 16.94 -12.87
N HIS A 159 -10.22 17.79 -12.50
CA HIS A 159 -11.62 17.58 -12.86
C HIS A 159 -11.80 17.55 -14.39
N ASN A 160 -11.17 18.49 -15.11
CA ASN A 160 -11.24 18.50 -16.58
C ASN A 160 -10.59 17.26 -17.22
N ARG A 161 -9.44 16.81 -16.69
CA ARG A 161 -8.80 15.57 -17.15
C ARG A 161 -9.71 14.36 -16.93
N LEU A 162 -10.35 14.26 -15.76
CA LEU A 162 -11.28 13.19 -15.46
C LEU A 162 -12.46 13.18 -16.43
N LYS A 163 -13.07 14.35 -16.69
CA LYS A 163 -14.15 14.47 -17.69
C LYS A 163 -13.71 14.02 -19.09
N THR A 164 -12.52 14.46 -19.50
CA THR A 164 -11.97 14.07 -20.81
C THR A 164 -11.73 12.56 -20.89
N LEU A 165 -11.22 11.96 -19.83
CA LEU A 165 -10.95 10.52 -19.78
C LEU A 165 -12.23 9.69 -19.78
N LEU A 166 -13.26 10.11 -19.03
CA LEU A 166 -14.55 9.44 -18.98
C LEU A 166 -15.29 9.52 -20.32
N ASN A 167 -15.09 10.59 -21.08
CA ASN A 167 -15.68 10.82 -22.42
C ASN A 167 -17.19 10.51 -22.49
N VAL A 168 -17.94 11.02 -21.51
CA VAL A 168 -19.40 10.79 -21.40
C VAL A 168 -20.14 12.01 -21.90
N GLU A 169 -21.08 11.78 -22.83
CA GLU A 169 -21.99 12.81 -23.30
C GLU A 169 -23.20 12.97 -22.37
N GLY A 170 -23.62 14.21 -22.15
CA GLY A 170 -24.79 14.54 -21.34
C GLY A 170 -24.50 14.60 -19.84
N GLN A 171 -25.55 14.43 -19.04
CA GLN A 171 -25.42 14.50 -17.58
C GLN A 171 -24.94 13.16 -17.00
N PHE A 172 -23.94 13.23 -16.15
CA PHE A 172 -23.42 12.08 -15.43
C PHE A 172 -23.12 12.43 -13.96
N LEU A 173 -22.93 11.38 -13.16
CA LEU A 173 -22.43 11.45 -11.80
C LEU A 173 -21.41 10.30 -11.62
N TYR A 174 -20.12 10.64 -11.57
CA TYR A 174 -19.05 9.69 -11.26
C TYR A 174 -18.89 9.61 -9.75
N ILE A 175 -19.07 8.41 -9.18
CA ILE A 175 -19.15 8.13 -7.75
C ILE A 175 -17.80 7.59 -7.28
N ILE A 176 -17.21 8.21 -6.25
CA ILE A 176 -15.89 7.83 -5.69
C ILE A 176 -16.05 7.56 -4.20
N SER A 177 -15.64 6.37 -3.77
CA SER A 177 -15.59 5.99 -2.35
C SER A 177 -14.18 6.00 -1.77
N SER A 178 -13.14 5.83 -2.59
CA SER A 178 -11.74 5.72 -2.12
C SER A 178 -11.18 7.06 -1.68
N CYS A 179 -10.78 7.14 -0.41
CA CYS A 179 -10.27 8.38 0.18
C CYS A 179 -9.00 8.90 -0.49
N ASP A 180 -8.12 8.02 -0.99
CA ASP A 180 -6.89 8.39 -1.70
C ASP A 180 -7.18 9.03 -3.07
N GLU A 181 -8.17 8.52 -3.81
CA GLU A 181 -8.62 9.11 -5.06
C GLU A 181 -9.21 10.51 -4.85
N ILE A 182 -10.03 10.66 -3.79
CA ILE A 182 -10.65 11.93 -3.43
C ILE A 182 -9.61 12.93 -2.96
N ALA A 183 -8.68 12.50 -2.10
CA ALA A 183 -7.59 13.34 -1.61
C ALA A 183 -6.69 13.84 -2.74
N TRP A 184 -6.41 12.99 -3.74
CA TRP A 184 -5.69 13.40 -4.94
C TRP A 184 -6.50 14.37 -5.80
N LEU A 185 -7.75 14.05 -6.10
CA LEU A 185 -8.62 14.84 -6.98
C LEU A 185 -8.86 16.26 -6.43
N CYS A 186 -9.13 16.36 -5.12
CA CYS A 186 -9.47 17.62 -4.45
C CYS A 186 -8.25 18.32 -3.82
N ASN A 187 -7.03 17.81 -3.99
CA ASN A 187 -5.82 18.34 -3.34
C ASN A 187 -5.95 18.49 -1.82
N ILE A 188 -6.61 17.58 -1.14
CA ILE A 188 -6.82 17.61 0.31
C ILE A 188 -6.00 16.55 1.02
N ARG A 189 -5.60 16.85 2.27
CA ARG A 189 -4.91 15.91 3.16
C ARG A 189 -5.52 15.98 4.55
N GLY A 190 -5.62 14.82 5.22
CA GLY A 190 -6.12 14.66 6.59
C GLY A 190 -5.29 13.65 7.37
N ARG A 191 -5.78 13.23 8.53
CA ARG A 191 -5.11 12.24 9.38
C ARG A 191 -6.11 11.25 10.00
N ASP A 192 -7.19 10.96 9.28
CA ASP A 192 -8.24 10.07 9.78
C ASP A 192 -7.83 8.60 9.67
N ILE A 193 -6.93 8.28 8.75
CA ILE A 193 -6.44 6.92 8.48
C ILE A 193 -4.99 6.81 8.94
N PRO A 194 -4.62 5.78 9.74
CA PRO A 194 -3.25 5.58 10.17
C PRO A 194 -2.27 5.56 8.99
N TYR A 195 -1.14 6.23 9.14
CA TYR A 195 -0.03 6.32 8.17
C TYR A 195 -0.37 7.01 6.84
N ASN A 196 -1.63 7.09 6.46
CA ASN A 196 -2.08 7.70 5.22
C ASN A 196 -2.61 9.13 5.47
N PRO A 197 -2.14 10.14 4.71
CA PRO A 197 -2.58 11.52 4.91
C PRO A 197 -3.97 11.78 4.31
N LEU A 198 -4.97 10.99 4.73
CA LEU A 198 -6.30 10.94 4.14
C LEU A 198 -7.38 11.36 5.13
N PRO A 199 -8.31 12.26 4.73
CA PRO A 199 -9.56 12.44 5.44
C PRO A 199 -10.58 11.39 5.00
N LEU A 200 -11.41 10.89 5.91
CA LEU A 200 -12.59 10.10 5.55
C LEU A 200 -13.53 10.95 4.69
N SER A 201 -13.79 10.52 3.49
CA SER A 201 -14.58 11.29 2.53
C SER A 201 -15.19 10.41 1.45
N TYR A 202 -16.29 10.90 0.87
CA TYR A 202 -16.85 10.46 -0.40
C TYR A 202 -16.83 11.60 -1.40
N ALA A 203 -16.89 11.30 -2.69
CA ALA A 203 -17.11 12.32 -3.70
C ALA A 203 -18.06 11.84 -4.80
N ALA A 204 -18.76 12.81 -5.38
CA ALA A 204 -19.56 12.62 -6.56
C ALA A 204 -19.23 13.74 -7.57
N VAL A 205 -18.83 13.36 -8.78
CA VAL A 205 -18.32 14.29 -9.79
C VAL A 205 -19.30 14.39 -10.95
N SER A 206 -19.81 15.59 -11.20
CA SER A 206 -20.61 15.92 -12.38
C SER A 206 -19.75 16.61 -13.46
N ALA A 207 -20.36 16.99 -14.56
CA ALA A 207 -19.69 17.78 -15.60
C ALA A 207 -19.24 19.17 -15.10
N GLU A 208 -19.97 19.76 -14.14
CA GLU A 208 -19.76 21.13 -13.67
C GLU A 208 -19.09 21.21 -12.29
N LYS A 209 -19.31 20.21 -11.41
CA LYS A 209 -18.96 20.30 -9.99
C LYS A 209 -18.42 19.00 -9.43
N ILE A 210 -17.62 19.13 -8.39
CA ILE A 210 -17.25 18.05 -7.48
C ILE A 210 -18.04 18.25 -6.18
N PHE A 211 -18.84 17.29 -5.77
CA PHE A 211 -19.50 17.24 -4.48
C PHE A 211 -18.63 16.42 -3.54
N LEU A 212 -18.01 17.08 -2.55
CA LEU A 212 -17.11 16.48 -1.57
C LEU A 212 -17.85 16.29 -0.25
N PHE A 213 -18.03 15.03 0.16
CA PHE A 213 -18.68 14.64 1.42
C PHE A 213 -17.63 14.34 2.48
N VAL A 214 -17.55 15.21 3.48
CA VAL A 214 -16.53 15.17 4.52
C VAL A 214 -17.07 15.88 5.77
N ASP A 215 -16.43 15.70 6.92
CA ASP A 215 -16.76 16.55 8.07
C ASP A 215 -16.37 18.00 7.76
N SER A 216 -17.36 18.82 7.52
CA SER A 216 -17.17 20.22 7.13
C SER A 216 -16.51 21.07 8.23
N SER A 217 -16.55 20.64 9.50
CA SER A 217 -15.88 21.33 10.61
C SER A 217 -14.37 21.23 10.54
N SER A 218 -13.86 20.26 9.78
CA SER A 218 -12.42 19.99 9.61
C SER A 218 -11.68 21.03 8.75
N PHE A 219 -12.40 21.91 8.03
CA PHE A 219 -11.79 22.93 7.15
C PHE A 219 -11.80 24.32 7.76
N THR A 220 -10.73 25.10 7.47
CA THR A 220 -10.75 26.54 7.71
C THR A 220 -11.69 27.25 6.71
N LEU A 221 -12.13 28.48 7.04
CA LEU A 221 -12.92 29.29 6.11
C LEU A 221 -12.15 29.63 4.81
N GLN A 222 -10.82 29.74 4.91
CA GLN A 222 -9.97 30.00 3.75
C GLN A 222 -9.95 28.79 2.80
N ASP A 223 -9.81 27.57 3.35
CA ASP A 223 -9.79 26.34 2.57
C ASP A 223 -11.13 26.11 1.87
N LYS A 224 -12.25 26.33 2.56
CA LYS A 224 -13.60 26.25 1.97
C LYS A 224 -13.74 27.16 0.77
N ARG A 225 -13.33 28.42 0.89
CA ARG A 225 -13.38 29.40 -0.20
C ARG A 225 -12.44 29.03 -1.37
N ALA A 226 -11.31 28.38 -1.09
CA ALA A 226 -10.42 27.91 -2.13
C ALA A 226 -11.06 26.75 -2.92
N LEU A 227 -11.64 25.79 -2.26
CA LEU A 227 -12.35 24.68 -2.91
C LEU A 227 -13.58 25.15 -3.70
N GLU A 228 -14.36 26.11 -3.16
CA GLU A 228 -15.51 26.71 -3.86
C GLU A 228 -15.09 27.38 -5.19
N ARG A 229 -13.91 28.04 -5.25
CA ARG A 229 -13.37 28.63 -6.49
C ARG A 229 -13.03 27.59 -7.56
N ASP A 230 -12.74 26.36 -7.14
CA ASP A 230 -12.45 25.22 -8.02
C ASP A 230 -13.71 24.37 -8.31
N ASP A 231 -14.91 24.94 -8.11
CA ASP A 231 -16.20 24.30 -8.33
C ASP A 231 -16.45 23.06 -7.41
N VAL A 232 -15.80 23.00 -6.23
CA VAL A 232 -16.05 21.96 -5.22
C VAL A 232 -17.11 22.42 -4.23
N VAL A 233 -18.14 21.60 -4.05
CA VAL A 233 -19.22 21.81 -3.07
C VAL A 233 -19.01 20.87 -1.88
N ILE A 234 -18.76 21.43 -0.71
CA ILE A 234 -18.55 20.66 0.52
C ILE A 234 -19.93 20.28 1.11
N MET A 235 -20.11 19.00 1.36
CA MET A 235 -21.35 18.39 1.90
C MET A 235 -21.03 17.61 3.18
N PRO A 236 -21.97 17.46 4.13
CA PRO A 236 -21.78 16.60 5.29
C PRO A 236 -21.55 15.13 4.90
N TYR A 237 -20.58 14.47 5.56
CA TYR A 237 -20.14 13.11 5.25
C TYR A 237 -21.30 12.09 5.20
N ASP A 238 -22.20 12.13 6.14
CA ASP A 238 -23.33 11.22 6.31
C ASP A 238 -24.44 11.38 5.25
N THR A 239 -24.42 12.48 4.50
CA THR A 239 -25.44 12.75 3.45
C THR A 239 -25.13 12.11 2.09
N PHE A 240 -23.98 11.45 1.95
CA PHE A 240 -23.55 10.89 0.65
C PHE A 240 -24.57 9.91 0.04
N SER A 241 -25.04 8.93 0.80
CA SER A 241 -25.96 7.91 0.31
C SER A 241 -27.32 8.50 -0.11
N SER A 242 -27.85 9.47 0.63
CA SER A 242 -29.08 10.18 0.25
C SER A 242 -28.87 11.03 -0.99
N PHE A 243 -27.74 11.74 -1.08
CA PHE A 243 -27.42 12.56 -2.26
C PHE A 243 -27.37 11.74 -3.56
N ILE A 244 -26.66 10.60 -3.59
CA ILE A 244 -26.59 9.77 -4.79
C ILE A 244 -27.93 9.11 -5.16
N THR A 245 -28.79 8.88 -4.15
CA THR A 245 -30.15 8.39 -4.34
C THR A 245 -31.05 9.47 -4.98
N ASP A 246 -31.00 10.69 -4.47
CA ASP A 246 -31.89 11.79 -4.86
C ASP A 246 -31.38 12.59 -6.06
N TYR A 247 -30.17 12.30 -6.55
CA TYR A 247 -29.60 12.96 -7.73
C TYR A 247 -30.45 12.67 -8.97
N PRO A 248 -30.63 13.60 -9.92
CA PRO A 248 -31.57 13.43 -11.06
C PRO A 248 -31.39 12.10 -11.81
N GLU A 249 -32.47 11.34 -11.99
CA GLU A 249 -32.47 10.00 -12.62
C GLU A 249 -31.92 9.99 -14.06
N ARG A 250 -32.09 11.11 -14.79
CA ARG A 250 -31.58 11.25 -16.17
C ARG A 250 -30.04 11.23 -16.25
N ALA A 251 -29.33 11.54 -15.15
CA ALA A 251 -27.87 11.52 -15.13
C ALA A 251 -27.36 10.08 -15.06
N LEU A 252 -26.42 9.73 -15.94
CA LEU A 252 -25.77 8.43 -15.94
C LEU A 252 -24.89 8.29 -14.68
N ARG A 253 -25.11 7.27 -13.88
CA ARG A 253 -24.22 6.91 -12.75
C ARG A 253 -23.03 6.13 -13.28
N ILE A 254 -21.84 6.48 -12.81
CA ILE A 254 -20.59 5.78 -13.18
C ILE A 254 -19.79 5.55 -11.91
N ALA A 255 -19.22 4.37 -11.74
CA ALA A 255 -18.27 4.09 -10.66
C ALA A 255 -17.33 2.95 -11.03
N ASN A 256 -16.18 2.90 -10.34
CA ASN A 256 -15.30 1.75 -10.37
C ASN A 256 -15.97 0.59 -9.62
N PRO A 257 -16.20 -0.57 -10.28
CA PRO A 257 -16.89 -1.71 -9.66
C PRO A 257 -16.16 -2.31 -8.46
N ASP A 258 -14.83 -2.17 -8.42
CA ASP A 258 -13.99 -2.69 -7.33
C ASP A 258 -13.98 -1.76 -6.10
N LYS A 259 -14.46 -0.52 -6.26
CA LYS A 259 -14.39 0.55 -5.25
C LYS A 259 -15.74 1.22 -4.95
N ILE A 260 -16.84 0.71 -5.45
CA ILE A 260 -18.19 1.10 -5.03
C ILE A 260 -18.80 -0.04 -4.21
N SER A 261 -19.24 0.26 -2.97
CA SER A 261 -19.93 -0.73 -2.15
C SER A 261 -21.29 -1.09 -2.75
N ILE A 262 -21.76 -2.32 -2.48
CA ILE A 262 -23.09 -2.74 -2.93
C ILE A 262 -24.21 -1.87 -2.34
N ARG A 263 -24.00 -1.29 -1.13
CA ARG A 263 -24.89 -0.28 -0.56
C ARG A 263 -24.98 0.95 -1.45
N ASN A 264 -23.84 1.54 -1.81
CA ASN A 264 -23.79 2.76 -2.63
C ASN A 264 -24.25 2.50 -4.07
N TYR A 265 -23.94 1.32 -4.62
CA TYR A 265 -24.49 0.90 -5.89
C TYR A 265 -26.02 0.87 -5.85
N ASN A 266 -26.63 0.18 -4.90
CA ASN A 266 -28.08 0.09 -4.75
C ASN A 266 -28.72 1.47 -4.54
N SER A 267 -28.09 2.35 -3.77
CA SER A 267 -28.52 3.75 -3.60
C SER A 267 -28.49 4.51 -4.92
N SER A 268 -27.46 4.31 -5.75
CA SER A 268 -27.25 5.03 -7.00
C SER A 268 -28.24 4.64 -8.10
N VAL A 269 -28.75 3.40 -8.10
CA VAL A 269 -29.70 2.90 -9.12
C VAL A 269 -31.15 2.97 -8.66
N LYS A 270 -31.41 3.44 -7.44
CA LYS A 270 -32.76 3.61 -6.91
C LYS A 270 -33.53 4.59 -7.79
N GLY A 271 -34.83 4.30 -8.03
CA GLY A 271 -35.67 5.11 -8.92
C GLY A 271 -35.50 4.82 -10.42
N GLY A 272 -34.63 3.86 -10.80
CA GLY A 272 -34.42 3.48 -12.21
C GLY A 272 -33.32 4.27 -12.93
N ALA A 273 -32.45 4.97 -12.19
CA ALA A 273 -31.31 5.66 -12.77
C ALA A 273 -30.37 4.69 -13.51
N ARG A 274 -29.88 5.10 -14.68
CA ARG A 274 -28.96 4.29 -15.48
C ARG A 274 -27.57 4.24 -14.80
N PHE A 275 -26.96 3.06 -14.83
CA PHE A 275 -25.63 2.84 -14.28
C PHE A 275 -24.68 2.23 -15.31
N GLN A 276 -23.45 2.69 -15.32
CA GLN A 276 -22.36 2.18 -16.13
C GLN A 276 -21.14 1.92 -15.25
N LEU A 277 -20.50 0.78 -15.42
CA LEU A 277 -19.20 0.52 -14.79
C LEU A 277 -18.13 1.40 -15.44
N ASP A 278 -17.19 1.89 -14.64
CA ASP A 278 -15.99 2.53 -15.15
C ASP A 278 -15.21 1.54 -16.02
N GLN A 279 -15.04 1.87 -17.30
CA GLN A 279 -14.37 1.03 -18.29
C GLN A 279 -12.86 1.21 -18.32
N ILE A 280 -12.33 2.18 -17.57
CA ILE A 280 -10.90 2.44 -17.48
C ILE A 280 -10.26 1.36 -16.61
N ARG A 281 -9.28 0.66 -17.15
CA ARG A 281 -8.55 -0.36 -16.40
C ARG A 281 -7.93 0.24 -15.16
N GLY A 282 -8.22 -0.35 -14.00
CA GLY A 282 -7.77 0.15 -12.70
C GLY A 282 -8.58 1.33 -12.13
N GLY A 283 -9.54 1.89 -12.92
CA GLY A 283 -10.36 3.05 -12.53
C GLY A 283 -9.82 4.38 -13.05
N ALA A 284 -10.72 5.29 -13.43
CA ALA A 284 -10.35 6.54 -14.08
C ALA A 284 -9.45 7.43 -13.19
N VAL A 285 -9.84 7.64 -11.93
CA VAL A 285 -9.06 8.49 -11.01
C VAL A 285 -7.75 7.81 -10.62
N SER A 286 -7.76 6.50 -10.33
CA SER A 286 -6.54 5.73 -10.02
C SER A 286 -5.51 5.82 -11.16
N MET A 287 -5.93 5.73 -12.43
CA MET A 287 -5.03 5.88 -13.58
C MET A 287 -4.46 7.30 -13.71
N LEU A 288 -5.30 8.33 -13.51
CA LEU A 288 -4.82 9.72 -13.55
C LEU A 288 -3.80 10.00 -12.45
N LYS A 289 -4.02 9.46 -11.24
CA LYS A 289 -3.19 9.60 -10.07
C LYS A 289 -1.87 8.80 -10.18
N ALA A 290 -1.90 7.63 -10.83
CA ALA A 290 -0.73 6.76 -11.00
C ALA A 290 0.39 7.43 -11.80
N ILE A 291 0.04 8.23 -12.82
CA ILE A 291 1.01 8.93 -13.68
C ILE A 291 1.33 10.29 -13.05
N LYS A 292 2.45 10.33 -12.34
CA LYS A 292 2.93 11.51 -11.63
C LYS A 292 3.35 12.61 -12.64
N ASN A 293 2.87 13.83 -12.41
CA ASN A 293 3.31 14.99 -13.18
C ASN A 293 4.76 15.39 -12.82
N GLN A 294 5.35 16.35 -13.51
CA GLN A 294 6.77 16.73 -13.32
C GLN A 294 7.05 17.25 -11.90
N VAL A 295 6.11 17.98 -11.29
CA VAL A 295 6.25 18.50 -9.92
C VAL A 295 6.22 17.35 -8.91
N GLU A 296 5.31 16.41 -9.09
CA GLU A 296 5.22 15.20 -8.24
C GLU A 296 6.47 14.32 -8.37
N GLN A 297 7.01 14.14 -9.60
CA GLN A 297 8.24 13.37 -9.83
C GLN A 297 9.45 14.03 -9.15
N GLU A 298 9.59 15.36 -9.27
CA GLU A 298 10.66 16.09 -8.59
C GLU A 298 10.46 16.08 -7.07
N GLY A 299 9.21 16.13 -6.65
CA GLY A 299 8.82 15.96 -5.25
C GLY A 299 9.31 14.62 -4.67
N PHE A 300 9.12 13.52 -5.39
CA PHE A 300 9.66 12.21 -4.98
C PHE A 300 11.18 12.22 -4.83
N ARG A 301 11.92 12.79 -5.80
CA ARG A 301 13.39 12.90 -5.72
C ARG A 301 13.81 13.67 -4.46
N LYS A 302 13.11 14.76 -4.15
CA LYS A 302 13.35 15.55 -2.95
C LYS A 302 13.01 14.79 -1.66
N ALA A 303 11.87 14.10 -1.60
CA ALA A 303 11.49 13.28 -0.46
C ALA A 303 12.51 12.18 -0.18
N MET A 304 13.01 11.51 -1.23
CA MET A 304 14.03 10.45 -1.11
C MET A 304 15.38 10.97 -0.62
N ILE A 305 15.76 12.23 -0.91
CA ILE A 305 16.95 12.85 -0.33
C ILE A 305 16.76 13.07 1.18
N HIS A 306 15.62 13.64 1.60
CA HIS A 306 15.34 13.85 3.02
C HIS A 306 15.30 12.53 3.80
N ASP A 307 14.70 11.51 3.23
CA ASP A 307 14.64 10.17 3.83
C ASP A 307 16.04 9.51 3.87
N GLY A 308 16.81 9.63 2.79
CA GLY A 308 18.19 9.12 2.73
C GLY A 308 19.11 9.73 3.80
N ILE A 309 18.94 11.01 4.11
CA ILE A 309 19.65 11.67 5.22
C ILE A 309 19.28 11.02 6.56
N ALA A 310 17.98 10.76 6.81
CA ALA A 310 17.53 10.10 8.03
C ALA A 310 18.08 8.66 8.13
N TRP A 311 18.11 7.93 6.99
CA TRP A 311 18.73 6.60 6.91
C TRP A 311 20.22 6.62 7.27
N VAL A 312 21.01 7.54 6.70
CA VAL A 312 22.46 7.66 7.02
C VAL A 312 22.66 7.90 8.51
N LYS A 313 21.90 8.83 9.09
CA LYS A 313 21.97 9.13 10.54
C LYS A 313 21.60 7.92 11.40
N THR A 314 20.55 7.20 11.02
CA THR A 314 20.10 6.00 11.74
C THR A 314 21.11 4.86 11.64
N LEU A 315 21.58 4.51 10.44
CA LEU A 315 22.58 3.45 10.25
C LEU A 315 23.86 3.71 11.01
N ARG A 316 24.35 4.95 10.95
CA ARG A 316 25.52 5.37 11.73
C ARG A 316 25.28 5.26 13.25
N ALA A 317 24.13 5.71 13.74
CA ALA A 317 23.78 5.64 15.16
C ALA A 317 23.67 4.18 15.66
N ILE A 318 23.13 3.27 14.85
CA ILE A 318 23.09 1.82 15.14
C ILE A 318 24.51 1.29 15.30
N GLU A 319 25.38 1.57 14.34
CA GLU A 319 26.77 1.11 14.34
C GLU A 319 27.55 1.65 15.56
N GLU A 320 27.42 2.94 15.89
CA GLU A 320 28.06 3.55 17.07
C GLU A 320 27.58 2.91 18.38
N LYS A 321 26.27 2.64 18.50
CA LYS A 321 25.71 1.98 19.69
C LYS A 321 26.20 0.55 19.82
N LEU A 322 26.20 -0.24 18.74
CA LEU A 322 26.72 -1.61 18.75
C LEU A 322 28.22 -1.65 19.08
N ASN A 323 29.04 -0.77 18.51
CA ASN A 323 30.48 -0.72 18.77
C ASN A 323 30.82 -0.29 20.20
N SER A 324 29.96 0.47 20.87
CA SER A 324 30.15 0.91 22.26
C SER A 324 29.50 -0.02 23.30
N ASP A 325 29.07 -1.23 22.89
CA ASP A 325 28.39 -2.23 23.72
C ASP A 325 27.12 -1.70 24.42
N LYS A 326 26.51 -0.68 23.85
CA LYS A 326 25.22 -0.16 24.34
C LYS A 326 24.10 -1.07 23.91
N ARG A 327 23.12 -1.24 24.80
CA ARG A 327 21.89 -1.94 24.50
C ARG A 327 21.15 -1.22 23.37
N VAL A 328 20.71 -1.96 22.36
CA VAL A 328 19.89 -1.49 21.24
C VAL A 328 18.81 -2.52 20.98
N THR A 329 17.57 -2.07 20.90
CA THR A 329 16.41 -2.91 20.57
C THR A 329 15.85 -2.57 19.20
N GLU A 330 15.02 -3.45 18.65
CA GLU A 330 14.26 -3.18 17.40
C GLU A 330 13.43 -1.89 17.54
N LYS A 331 12.80 -1.68 18.69
CA LYS A 331 12.00 -0.48 18.99
C LYS A 331 12.84 0.81 19.07
N ASP A 332 14.05 0.73 19.65
CA ASP A 332 14.96 1.88 19.68
C ASP A 332 15.32 2.34 18.26
N ILE A 333 15.54 1.39 17.33
CA ILE A 333 15.87 1.69 15.94
C ILE A 333 14.66 2.31 15.23
N ALA A 334 13.46 1.78 15.42
CA ALA A 334 12.24 2.38 14.87
C ALA A 334 12.06 3.84 15.34
N THR A 335 12.35 4.11 16.62
CA THR A 335 12.31 5.47 17.19
C THR A 335 13.38 6.38 16.56
N LEU A 336 14.60 5.88 16.33
CA LEU A 336 15.66 6.66 15.67
C LEU A 336 15.25 7.11 14.27
N PHE A 337 14.57 6.28 13.48
CA PHE A 337 14.06 6.69 12.17
C PHE A 337 13.10 7.86 12.29
N SER A 338 12.11 7.76 13.17
CA SER A 338 11.11 8.82 13.39
C SER A 338 11.77 10.13 13.85
N ASP A 339 12.73 10.04 14.79
CA ASP A 339 13.46 11.19 15.31
C ASP A 339 14.26 11.90 14.21
N PHE A 340 15.04 11.15 13.41
CA PHE A 340 15.84 11.76 12.33
C PHE A 340 15.00 12.26 11.16
N ARG A 341 13.90 11.61 10.80
CA ARG A 341 12.94 12.12 9.83
C ARG A 341 12.30 13.44 10.27
N SER A 342 12.01 13.56 11.57
CA SER A 342 11.39 14.76 12.15
C SER A 342 12.25 16.02 12.05
N LEU A 343 13.54 15.89 11.79
CA LEU A 343 14.43 17.02 11.51
C LEU A 343 14.11 17.70 10.17
N SER A 344 13.42 17.02 9.27
CA SER A 344 12.97 17.61 8.02
C SER A 344 11.66 18.39 8.21
N PRO A 345 11.58 19.67 7.82
CA PRO A 345 10.32 20.44 7.91
C PRO A 345 9.22 19.89 6.98
N LEU A 346 9.58 19.09 5.99
CA LEU A 346 8.65 18.46 5.05
C LEU A 346 8.01 17.18 5.60
N TYR A 347 8.60 16.56 6.63
CA TYR A 347 8.11 15.32 7.23
C TYR A 347 6.78 15.50 7.94
N LYS A 348 5.86 14.54 7.75
CA LYS A 348 4.47 14.60 8.29
C LYS A 348 4.06 13.35 9.06
N GLY A 349 4.91 12.36 9.15
CA GLY A 349 4.70 11.08 9.84
C GLY A 349 5.24 9.91 9.06
N GLU A 350 5.18 8.71 9.63
CA GLU A 350 5.56 7.47 8.94
C GLU A 350 4.55 7.14 7.82
N SER A 351 5.02 6.51 6.73
CA SER A 351 4.17 6.05 5.63
C SER A 351 3.51 4.69 5.89
N PHE A 352 4.07 3.94 6.83
CA PHE A 352 3.54 2.69 7.40
C PHE A 352 4.22 2.41 8.75
N ALA A 353 3.74 1.39 9.48
CA ALA A 353 4.37 0.97 10.73
C ALA A 353 5.80 0.47 10.44
N PRO A 354 6.86 1.08 11.03
CA PRO A 354 8.23 0.65 10.77
C PRO A 354 8.42 -0.83 11.12
N ILE A 355 9.01 -1.57 10.19
CA ILE A 355 9.43 -2.96 10.38
C ILE A 355 10.91 -2.93 10.69
N VAL A 356 11.28 -3.22 11.93
CA VAL A 356 12.66 -3.41 12.36
C VAL A 356 12.75 -4.81 12.93
N ALA A 357 13.39 -5.72 12.22
CA ALA A 357 13.33 -7.15 12.50
C ALA A 357 14.72 -7.76 12.53
N PHE A 358 15.09 -8.32 13.69
CA PHE A 358 16.39 -8.95 13.91
C PHE A 358 16.26 -10.49 13.90
N GLY A 359 17.20 -11.16 13.23
CA GLY A 359 17.28 -12.62 13.20
C GLY A 359 15.99 -13.26 12.67
N SER A 360 15.39 -14.15 13.44
CA SER A 360 14.18 -14.89 13.05
C SER A 360 12.92 -14.02 12.88
N ASN A 361 12.87 -12.84 13.52
CA ASN A 361 11.75 -11.92 13.35
C ASN A 361 11.68 -11.39 11.91
N ALA A 362 12.82 -11.27 11.22
CA ALA A 362 12.89 -10.86 9.83
C ALA A 362 12.26 -11.87 8.85
N ALA A 363 11.99 -13.10 9.30
CA ALA A 363 11.24 -14.08 8.52
C ALA A 363 9.73 -13.78 8.42
N LEU A 364 9.26 -12.75 9.14
CA LEU A 364 7.88 -12.26 9.09
C LEU A 364 7.84 -11.02 8.17
N PRO A 365 7.26 -11.10 6.95
CA PRO A 365 7.30 -9.98 5.99
C PRO A 365 6.71 -8.67 6.53
N HIS A 366 5.64 -8.75 7.32
CA HIS A 366 4.98 -7.63 7.99
C HIS A 366 5.14 -7.75 9.51
N TYR A 367 6.41 -7.88 9.96
CA TYR A 367 6.71 -7.96 11.37
C TYR A 367 6.27 -6.68 12.10
N SER A 368 5.57 -6.85 13.20
CA SER A 368 5.31 -5.77 14.14
C SER A 368 6.06 -6.08 15.44
N PRO A 369 6.88 -5.16 15.98
CA PRO A 369 7.58 -5.39 17.22
C PRO A 369 6.59 -5.80 18.32
N SER A 370 6.85 -6.94 18.97
CA SER A 370 6.06 -7.39 20.10
C SER A 370 6.23 -6.43 21.30
N SER A 371 5.43 -6.62 22.35
CA SER A 371 5.60 -5.89 23.61
C SER A 371 6.96 -6.16 24.29
N GLU A 372 7.70 -7.17 23.85
CA GLU A 372 9.02 -7.53 24.35
C GLU A 372 10.12 -6.77 23.60
N ASP A 373 11.08 -6.25 24.35
CA ASP A 373 12.26 -5.54 23.84
C ASP A 373 13.27 -6.54 23.23
N VAL A 374 13.19 -6.79 21.93
CA VAL A 374 14.14 -7.65 21.24
C VAL A 374 15.48 -6.94 21.07
N LEU A 375 16.52 -7.51 21.67
CA LEU A 375 17.89 -6.99 21.64
C LEU A 375 18.60 -7.37 20.34
N ILE A 376 19.25 -6.39 19.71
CA ILE A 376 20.14 -6.63 18.58
C ILE A 376 21.46 -7.19 19.08
N SER A 377 21.83 -8.39 18.68
CA SER A 377 23.14 -8.97 18.94
C SER A 377 24.13 -8.65 17.81
N LYS A 378 25.44 -8.85 18.07
CA LYS A 378 26.51 -8.63 17.10
C LYS A 378 26.73 -9.85 16.17
N VAL A 379 25.67 -10.54 15.79
CA VAL A 379 25.71 -11.73 14.90
C VAL A 379 24.45 -11.76 14.05
N GLY A 380 24.59 -11.97 12.76
CA GLY A 380 23.46 -12.17 11.85
C GLY A 380 23.01 -10.90 11.12
N LEU A 381 21.75 -10.88 10.74
CA LEU A 381 21.14 -9.87 9.88
C LEU A 381 20.09 -9.05 10.63
N LEU A 382 20.03 -7.77 10.33
CA LEU A 382 18.99 -6.84 10.74
C LEU A 382 18.29 -6.31 9.49
N LEU A 383 17.01 -6.61 9.36
CA LEU A 383 16.13 -6.07 8.32
C LEU A 383 15.41 -4.83 8.86
N MET A 384 15.47 -3.75 8.13
CA MET A 384 14.74 -2.52 8.42
C MET A 384 13.97 -2.11 7.17
N ASP A 385 12.66 -1.99 7.31
CA ASP A 385 11.74 -1.56 6.27
C ASP A 385 10.88 -0.42 6.82
N THR A 386 11.05 0.77 6.25
CA THR A 386 10.47 1.98 6.80
C THR A 386 10.41 3.09 5.77
N GLY A 387 9.39 3.92 5.88
CA GLY A 387 9.17 5.04 5.00
C GLY A 387 8.51 6.22 5.71
N GLY A 388 8.54 7.39 5.09
CA GLY A 388 7.96 8.61 5.62
C GLY A 388 7.02 9.31 4.64
N GLN A 389 6.02 9.97 5.20
CA GLN A 389 5.18 10.93 4.51
C GLN A 389 5.86 12.30 4.53
N TYR A 390 6.14 12.84 3.36
CA TYR A 390 6.66 14.19 3.16
C TYR A 390 5.66 15.01 2.35
N LEU A 391 5.58 16.32 2.54
CA LEU A 391 4.69 17.19 1.73
C LEU A 391 4.91 17.03 0.22
N CYS A 392 6.12 16.62 -0.17
CA CYS A 392 6.52 16.46 -1.57
C CYS A 392 6.60 15.00 -2.03
N GLY A 393 6.16 14.01 -1.25
CA GLY A 393 6.16 12.60 -1.66
C GLY A 393 6.05 11.64 -0.50
N THR A 394 5.93 10.37 -0.81
CA THR A 394 5.93 9.25 0.13
C THR A 394 7.17 8.40 -0.13
N THR A 395 7.88 7.99 0.92
CA THR A 395 9.05 7.11 0.80
C THR A 395 8.75 5.71 1.32
N ASP A 396 9.49 4.76 0.77
CA ASP A 396 9.45 3.34 1.09
C ASP A 396 10.83 2.76 0.82
N THR A 397 11.46 2.14 1.82
CA THR A 397 12.82 1.64 1.66
C THR A 397 13.10 0.51 2.63
N THR A 398 13.54 -0.62 2.11
CA THR A 398 14.08 -1.71 2.92
C THR A 398 15.59 -1.83 2.74
N ARG A 399 16.29 -1.97 3.86
CA ARG A 399 17.68 -2.44 3.91
C ARG A 399 17.83 -3.57 4.90
N THR A 400 18.53 -4.61 4.47
CA THR A 400 19.06 -5.64 5.37
C THR A 400 20.54 -5.42 5.53
N ILE A 401 21.04 -5.35 6.76
CA ILE A 401 22.47 -5.13 7.07
C ILE A 401 23.05 -6.29 7.89
N ALA A 402 24.34 -6.52 7.73
CA ALA A 402 25.09 -7.42 8.61
C ALA A 402 25.44 -6.70 9.92
N VAL A 403 24.98 -7.24 11.05
CA VAL A 403 25.37 -6.74 12.38
C VAL A 403 26.50 -7.56 13.02
N GLY A 404 27.06 -8.51 12.27
CA GLY A 404 28.17 -9.36 12.67
C GLY A 404 28.40 -10.52 11.70
N PRO A 405 29.08 -11.60 12.12
CA PRO A 405 29.36 -12.74 11.25
C PRO A 405 28.09 -13.38 10.69
N LEU A 406 28.17 -13.76 9.41
CA LEU A 406 27.09 -14.39 8.65
C LEU A 406 27.48 -15.79 8.18
N THR A 407 26.50 -16.67 8.02
CA THR A 407 26.67 -17.95 7.33
C THR A 407 26.83 -17.76 5.82
N TYR A 408 27.39 -18.75 5.14
CA TYR A 408 27.49 -18.73 3.67
C TYR A 408 26.10 -18.64 3.03
N GLU A 409 25.09 -19.30 3.59
CA GLU A 409 23.72 -19.29 3.07
C GLU A 409 23.08 -17.90 3.16
N GLN A 410 23.22 -17.21 4.31
CA GLN A 410 22.75 -15.82 4.46
C GLN A 410 23.40 -14.89 3.44
N ARG A 411 24.72 -15.00 3.24
CA ARG A 411 25.46 -14.20 2.24
C ARG A 411 25.03 -14.51 0.82
N ARG A 412 24.85 -15.80 0.48
CA ARG A 412 24.37 -16.23 -0.83
C ARG A 412 22.99 -15.66 -1.13
N ASP A 413 22.06 -15.83 -0.21
CA ASP A 413 20.68 -15.37 -0.39
C ASP A 413 20.63 -13.83 -0.47
N TYR A 414 21.39 -13.12 0.35
CA TYR A 414 21.53 -11.67 0.25
C TYR A 414 21.98 -11.23 -1.15
N THR A 415 23.01 -11.89 -1.66
CA THR A 415 23.57 -11.58 -2.99
C THR A 415 22.56 -11.87 -4.11
N LEU A 416 21.78 -12.96 -4.00
CA LEU A 416 20.74 -13.29 -4.98
C LEU A 416 19.58 -12.29 -4.94
N ILE A 417 19.18 -11.81 -3.77
CA ILE A 417 18.17 -10.75 -3.63
C ILE A 417 18.68 -9.44 -4.22
N LEU A 418 19.92 -9.04 -3.90
CA LEU A 418 20.54 -7.85 -4.50
C LEU A 418 20.60 -7.95 -6.03
N LYS A 419 20.99 -9.11 -6.57
CA LYS A 419 21.01 -9.39 -8.00
C LYS A 419 19.63 -9.22 -8.64
N GLY A 420 18.57 -9.72 -8.00
CA GLY A 420 17.19 -9.57 -8.46
C GLY A 420 16.77 -8.09 -8.48
N MET A 421 17.03 -7.34 -7.42
CA MET A 421 16.74 -5.92 -7.34
C MET A 421 17.46 -5.12 -8.43
N ILE A 422 18.74 -5.40 -8.68
CA ILE A 422 19.52 -4.77 -9.75
C ILE A 422 18.94 -5.09 -11.13
N ASN A 423 18.59 -6.36 -11.40
CA ASN A 423 18.06 -6.78 -12.69
C ASN A 423 16.77 -6.05 -13.06
N LEU A 424 15.85 -5.90 -12.11
CA LEU A 424 14.62 -5.14 -12.33
C LEU A 424 14.92 -3.64 -12.49
N SER A 425 15.81 -3.06 -11.68
CA SER A 425 16.20 -1.65 -11.78
C SER A 425 16.83 -1.28 -13.13
N LYS A 426 17.50 -2.23 -13.81
CA LYS A 426 18.13 -2.07 -15.11
C LYS A 426 17.19 -2.36 -16.29
N ALA A 427 15.97 -2.80 -16.02
CA ALA A 427 15.06 -3.26 -17.07
C ALA A 427 14.76 -2.17 -18.10
N ARG A 428 14.83 -2.55 -19.38
CA ARG A 428 14.35 -1.78 -20.52
C ARG A 428 13.29 -2.60 -21.24
N PHE A 429 12.14 -2.00 -21.44
CA PHE A 429 10.97 -2.75 -21.90
C PHE A 429 10.09 -1.91 -22.82
N LEU A 430 9.37 -2.60 -23.70
CA LEU A 430 8.47 -1.97 -24.68
C LEU A 430 7.28 -1.33 -23.94
N LYS A 431 6.81 -0.18 -24.40
CA LYS A 431 5.56 0.45 -23.95
C LYS A 431 4.41 -0.56 -24.01
N GLY A 432 3.58 -0.59 -22.98
CA GLY A 432 2.52 -1.57 -22.82
C GLY A 432 2.93 -2.84 -22.06
N THR A 433 4.20 -2.97 -21.65
CA THR A 433 4.64 -4.07 -20.78
C THR A 433 3.98 -3.97 -19.40
N ARG A 434 3.47 -5.10 -18.92
CA ARG A 434 2.80 -5.21 -17.61
C ARG A 434 3.80 -5.68 -16.55
N GLY A 435 3.51 -5.35 -15.30
CA GLY A 435 4.38 -5.72 -14.18
C GLY A 435 4.60 -7.23 -14.03
N THR A 436 3.61 -8.06 -14.37
CA THR A 436 3.73 -9.53 -14.40
C THR A 436 4.87 -10.01 -15.29
N GLN A 437 5.14 -9.30 -16.40
CA GLN A 437 6.22 -9.63 -17.33
C GLN A 437 7.60 -9.23 -16.78
N LEU A 438 7.65 -8.28 -15.84
CA LEU A 438 8.87 -7.76 -15.22
C LEU A 438 9.22 -8.47 -13.92
N ASP A 439 8.26 -9.06 -13.21
CA ASP A 439 8.42 -9.68 -11.90
C ASP A 439 9.57 -10.71 -11.87
N PHE A 440 9.68 -11.53 -12.91
CA PHE A 440 10.70 -12.58 -12.95
C PHE A 440 12.14 -12.04 -13.04
N LEU A 441 12.35 -10.80 -13.46
CA LEU A 441 13.69 -10.19 -13.44
C LEU A 441 14.24 -10.09 -12.02
N ALA A 442 13.37 -9.74 -11.05
CA ALA A 442 13.75 -9.67 -9.66
C ALA A 442 13.68 -11.04 -8.96
N ARG A 443 12.66 -11.84 -9.28
CA ARG A 443 12.41 -13.13 -8.64
C ARG A 443 13.32 -14.25 -9.11
N GLY A 444 13.77 -14.21 -10.37
CA GLY A 444 14.54 -15.27 -11.02
C GLY A 444 15.79 -15.71 -10.25
N PRO A 445 16.66 -14.80 -9.79
CA PRO A 445 17.87 -15.18 -9.07
C PRO A 445 17.61 -16.02 -7.82
N ILE A 446 16.65 -15.64 -6.95
CA ILE A 446 16.33 -16.42 -5.75
C ILE A 446 15.61 -17.72 -6.10
N SER A 447 14.74 -17.71 -7.11
CA SER A 447 14.05 -18.91 -7.58
C SER A 447 15.02 -19.96 -8.11
N SER A 448 16.15 -19.55 -8.70
CA SER A 448 17.19 -20.49 -9.17
C SER A 448 17.87 -21.25 -8.04
N SER A 449 17.76 -20.78 -6.78
CA SER A 449 18.24 -21.50 -5.59
C SER A 449 17.17 -22.37 -4.93
N GLY A 450 15.99 -22.51 -5.55
CA GLY A 450 14.86 -23.28 -5.02
C GLY A 450 14.07 -22.56 -3.93
N LYS A 451 14.29 -21.24 -3.76
CA LYS A 451 13.58 -20.40 -2.77
C LYS A 451 12.62 -19.44 -3.47
N ILE A 452 11.62 -18.96 -2.75
CA ILE A 452 10.60 -18.06 -3.27
C ILE A 452 10.09 -17.13 -2.15
N TYR A 453 9.66 -15.94 -2.52
CA TYR A 453 8.80 -15.08 -1.70
C TYR A 453 7.41 -14.99 -2.34
N MET A 454 6.37 -14.83 -1.52
CA MET A 454 4.98 -14.94 -1.95
C MET A 454 4.26 -13.59 -2.04
N HIS A 455 4.90 -12.48 -1.65
CA HIS A 455 4.37 -11.12 -1.88
C HIS A 455 4.74 -10.60 -3.28
N GLY A 456 4.17 -9.47 -3.67
CA GLY A 456 4.54 -8.78 -4.91
C GLY A 456 6.01 -8.32 -4.88
N THR A 457 6.64 -8.24 -6.04
CA THR A 457 7.98 -7.65 -6.18
C THR A 457 7.93 -6.13 -6.08
N GLY A 458 6.75 -5.52 -6.35
CA GLY A 458 6.57 -4.09 -6.22
C GLY A 458 5.12 -3.67 -6.39
N HIS A 459 4.81 -2.54 -5.80
CA HIS A 459 3.52 -1.86 -5.83
C HIS A 459 3.69 -0.40 -6.24
N GLY A 460 2.61 0.25 -6.66
CA GLY A 460 2.63 1.69 -6.88
C GLY A 460 2.74 2.45 -5.55
N ILE A 461 3.26 3.69 -5.62
CA ILE A 461 3.43 4.57 -4.46
C ILE A 461 2.74 5.91 -4.74
N GLY A 462 1.96 6.40 -3.78
CA GLY A 462 1.25 7.67 -3.85
C GLY A 462 2.15 8.87 -3.57
N HIS A 463 1.80 10.03 -4.11
CA HIS A 463 2.51 11.28 -3.84
C HIS A 463 1.91 11.98 -2.62
N TYR A 464 2.53 11.81 -1.46
CA TYR A 464 1.99 12.22 -0.15
C TYR A 464 0.56 11.67 0.02
N LEU A 465 0.43 10.35 -0.24
CA LEU A 465 -0.81 9.56 -0.17
C LEU A 465 -0.49 8.15 0.37
N CYS A 466 -1.17 7.11 -0.11
CA CYS A 466 -0.91 5.74 0.33
C CYS A 466 0.47 5.26 -0.14
N VAL A 467 1.22 4.61 0.75
CA VAL A 467 2.46 3.93 0.38
C VAL A 467 2.15 2.80 -0.62
N HIS A 468 1.11 2.02 -0.38
CA HIS A 468 0.60 1.04 -1.32
C HIS A 468 -0.50 1.67 -2.19
N GLU A 469 -0.18 1.97 -3.43
CA GLU A 469 -1.08 2.63 -4.36
C GLU A 469 -1.19 1.86 -5.68
N GLY A 470 -2.42 1.48 -6.05
CA GLY A 470 -2.68 0.96 -7.40
C GLY A 470 -2.85 2.09 -8.45
N PRO A 471 -3.15 1.72 -9.71
CA PRO A 471 -3.54 0.37 -10.15
C PRO A 471 -2.39 -0.51 -10.64
N GLN A 472 -1.18 0.03 -10.84
CA GLN A 472 -0.01 -0.74 -11.29
C GLN A 472 0.62 -1.55 -10.15
N SER A 473 1.22 -2.68 -10.50
CA SER A 473 2.03 -3.49 -9.59
C SER A 473 2.99 -4.39 -10.37
N ILE A 474 4.07 -4.81 -9.75
CA ILE A 474 5.00 -5.83 -10.27
C ILE A 474 4.87 -7.07 -9.39
N ARG A 475 4.25 -8.14 -9.91
CA ARG A 475 3.93 -9.35 -9.15
C ARG A 475 3.64 -10.53 -10.07
N MET A 476 3.63 -11.74 -9.49
CA MET A 476 3.34 -12.98 -10.25
C MET A 476 1.93 -13.02 -10.81
N GLU A 477 0.96 -12.50 -10.08
CA GLU A 477 -0.43 -12.51 -10.50
C GLU A 477 -0.68 -11.52 -11.61
N GLU A 478 -1.58 -11.89 -12.51
CA GLU A 478 -1.95 -11.04 -13.63
C GLU A 478 -2.50 -9.69 -13.17
N ASN A 479 -1.90 -8.64 -13.70
CA ASN A 479 -2.39 -7.27 -13.60
C ASN A 479 -2.44 -6.67 -15.01
N PRO A 480 -3.64 -6.33 -15.51
CA PRO A 480 -3.80 -5.85 -16.89
C PRO A 480 -3.25 -4.44 -17.12
N VAL A 481 -2.86 -3.73 -16.06
CA VAL A 481 -2.34 -2.36 -16.14
C VAL A 481 -0.87 -2.40 -16.57
N ALA A 482 -0.55 -1.70 -17.66
CA ALA A 482 0.83 -1.54 -18.12
C ALA A 482 1.61 -0.56 -17.23
N ILE A 483 2.92 -0.74 -17.17
CA ILE A 483 3.82 0.21 -16.51
C ILE A 483 4.13 1.34 -17.51
N GLU A 484 3.66 2.55 -17.17
CA GLU A 484 3.76 3.73 -18.05
C GLU A 484 4.73 4.78 -17.46
N PRO A 485 5.33 5.63 -18.31
CA PRO A 485 6.15 6.75 -17.84
C PRO A 485 5.40 7.65 -16.86
N GLY A 486 6.06 8.01 -15.77
CA GLY A 486 5.48 8.76 -14.64
C GLY A 486 4.94 7.88 -13.51
N MET A 487 4.86 6.57 -13.69
CA MET A 487 4.51 5.66 -12.61
C MET A 487 5.69 5.40 -11.70
N VAL A 488 5.46 5.51 -10.38
CA VAL A 488 6.41 5.19 -9.32
C VAL A 488 6.02 3.85 -8.73
N VAL A 489 6.99 2.95 -8.57
CA VAL A 489 6.77 1.60 -8.01
C VAL A 489 7.92 1.20 -7.08
N SER A 490 7.64 0.33 -6.11
CA SER A 490 8.68 -0.34 -5.33
C SER A 490 9.36 -1.46 -6.14
N ASN A 491 10.55 -1.85 -5.72
CA ASN A 491 11.33 -2.97 -6.25
C ASN A 491 11.97 -3.66 -5.05
N GLU A 492 11.26 -4.66 -4.47
CA GLU A 492 11.47 -5.21 -3.13
C GLU A 492 11.59 -6.75 -3.11
N PRO A 493 12.43 -7.39 -3.91
CA PRO A 493 12.64 -8.83 -3.82
C PRO A 493 13.13 -9.24 -2.43
N ALA A 494 12.74 -10.44 -1.99
CA ALA A 494 13.01 -10.91 -0.65
C ALA A 494 13.25 -12.43 -0.58
N VAL A 495 13.71 -12.89 0.57
CA VAL A 495 13.68 -14.30 0.99
C VAL A 495 13.41 -14.36 2.49
N TYR A 496 12.59 -15.32 2.88
CA TYR A 496 12.22 -15.54 4.28
C TYR A 496 12.45 -17.00 4.65
N GLN A 497 13.28 -17.22 5.68
CA GLN A 497 13.55 -18.56 6.23
C GLN A 497 12.90 -18.63 7.62
N PRO A 498 11.76 -19.33 7.75
CA PRO A 498 11.02 -19.40 9.00
C PRO A 498 11.91 -19.85 10.18
N GLY A 499 11.89 -19.11 11.27
CA GLY A 499 12.68 -19.39 12.45
C GLY A 499 14.18 -19.03 12.37
N GLU A 500 14.66 -18.54 11.23
CA GLU A 500 16.08 -18.25 11.00
C GLU A 500 16.34 -16.76 10.67
N TYR A 501 15.95 -16.29 9.48
CA TYR A 501 16.19 -14.92 9.00
C TYR A 501 15.28 -14.51 7.86
N GLY A 502 15.21 -13.21 7.61
CA GLY A 502 14.65 -12.62 6.39
C GLY A 502 15.62 -11.62 5.77
N ILE A 503 15.55 -11.50 4.45
CA ILE A 503 16.32 -10.52 3.67
C ILE A 503 15.37 -9.88 2.68
N ARG A 504 15.31 -8.54 2.68
CA ARG A 504 14.66 -7.70 1.67
C ARG A 504 15.59 -6.55 1.35
N ILE A 505 15.76 -6.24 0.08
CA ILE A 505 16.50 -5.07 -0.40
C ILE A 505 15.57 -4.35 -1.37
N GLU A 506 15.21 -3.14 -1.02
CA GLU A 506 14.21 -2.38 -1.74
C GLU A 506 14.69 -1.02 -2.17
N ASN A 507 14.33 -0.65 -3.38
CA ASN A 507 14.38 0.72 -3.89
C ASN A 507 13.04 1.11 -4.51
N VAL A 508 12.71 2.38 -4.44
CA VAL A 508 11.65 2.98 -5.25
C VAL A 508 12.21 3.37 -6.61
N ILE A 509 11.48 3.03 -7.65
CA ILE A 509 11.86 3.28 -9.05
C ILE A 509 10.75 4.02 -9.80
N LEU A 510 11.13 4.95 -10.67
CA LEU A 510 10.25 5.74 -11.52
C LEU A 510 10.38 5.28 -12.98
N CYS A 511 9.26 4.90 -13.60
CA CYS A 511 9.23 4.58 -15.01
C CYS A 511 9.38 5.86 -15.86
N GLN A 512 10.28 5.82 -16.83
CA GLN A 512 10.53 6.91 -17.77
C GLN A 512 10.62 6.39 -19.20
N LYS A 513 10.36 7.25 -20.20
CA LYS A 513 10.65 6.94 -21.61
C LYS A 513 12.16 6.92 -21.79
N TRP A 514 12.69 5.79 -22.24
CA TRP A 514 14.12 5.63 -22.57
C TRP A 514 14.42 6.10 -24.00
N MET A 515 13.83 5.44 -25.00
CA MET A 515 14.04 5.78 -26.41
C MET A 515 12.84 5.35 -27.28
N GLU A 516 12.85 5.86 -28.50
CA GLU A 516 11.94 5.43 -29.55
C GLU A 516 12.76 4.90 -30.74
N THR A 517 12.35 3.77 -31.28
CA THR A 517 13.01 3.10 -32.41
C THR A 517 11.95 2.66 -33.43
N GLU A 518 12.37 2.09 -34.54
CA GLU A 518 11.45 1.46 -35.50
C GLU A 518 10.63 0.31 -34.87
N SER A 519 11.15 -0.31 -33.81
CA SER A 519 10.45 -1.39 -33.07
C SER A 519 9.43 -0.86 -32.05
N GLY A 520 9.38 0.45 -31.79
CA GLY A 520 8.45 1.10 -30.87
C GLY A 520 9.11 1.95 -29.80
N ILE A 521 8.30 2.35 -28.82
CA ILE A 521 8.72 3.16 -27.67
C ILE A 521 9.18 2.23 -26.54
N PHE A 522 10.38 2.46 -26.02
CA PHE A 522 10.94 1.72 -24.90
C PHE A 522 10.99 2.60 -23.65
N ASN A 523 10.70 1.98 -22.50
CA ASN A 523 10.78 2.58 -21.17
C ASN A 523 11.96 1.99 -20.39
N GLU A 524 12.43 2.72 -19.38
CA GLU A 524 13.40 2.26 -18.37
C GLU A 524 13.01 2.77 -17.00
N PHE A 525 13.74 2.35 -15.96
CA PHE A 525 13.55 2.83 -14.60
C PHE A 525 14.67 3.75 -14.15
N GLU A 526 14.30 4.87 -13.52
CA GLU A 526 15.16 5.71 -12.70
C GLU A 526 15.04 5.25 -11.23
N THR A 527 16.16 4.97 -10.57
CA THR A 527 16.16 4.67 -9.13
C THR A 527 16.06 5.96 -8.34
N LEU A 528 15.05 6.08 -7.48
CA LEU A 528 14.80 7.25 -6.65
C LEU A 528 15.36 7.14 -5.22
N THR A 529 15.54 5.93 -4.69
CA THR A 529 16.04 5.70 -3.33
C THR A 529 17.54 6.03 -3.23
N PHE A 530 17.90 6.86 -2.23
CA PHE A 530 19.28 7.25 -1.95
C PHE A 530 19.69 6.75 -0.57
N VAL A 531 19.86 5.44 -0.42
CA VAL A 531 20.32 4.77 0.82
C VAL A 531 21.41 3.76 0.47
N PRO A 532 22.57 3.75 1.13
CA PRO A 532 23.63 2.80 0.80
C PRO A 532 23.14 1.36 1.00
N ILE A 533 23.59 0.46 0.13
CA ILE A 533 23.38 -0.97 0.23
C ILE A 533 24.58 -1.57 0.94
N ASP A 534 24.35 -2.40 1.97
CA ASP A 534 25.46 -3.05 2.69
C ASP A 534 26.17 -4.06 1.79
N THR A 535 27.44 -3.85 1.53
CA THR A 535 28.27 -4.73 0.70
C THR A 535 28.99 -5.84 1.49
N ASN A 536 28.96 -5.80 2.82
CA ASN A 536 29.60 -6.82 3.66
C ASN A 536 29.03 -8.23 3.44
N PRO A 537 27.70 -8.43 3.25
CA PRO A 537 27.14 -9.75 2.95
C PRO A 537 27.44 -10.26 1.54
N VAL A 538 27.84 -9.39 0.63
CA VAL A 538 27.94 -9.73 -0.81
C VAL A 538 29.01 -10.79 -1.08
N ILE A 539 28.65 -11.82 -1.84
CA ILE A 539 29.56 -12.76 -2.46
C ILE A 539 29.79 -12.29 -3.90
N LYS A 540 30.93 -11.61 -4.11
CA LYS A 540 31.25 -10.95 -5.38
C LYS A 540 31.18 -11.89 -6.59
N GLU A 541 31.61 -13.13 -6.42
CA GLU A 541 31.67 -14.16 -7.46
C GLU A 541 30.28 -14.55 -8.00
N LEU A 542 29.21 -14.19 -7.31
CA LEU A 542 27.84 -14.39 -7.76
C LEU A 542 27.30 -13.21 -8.59
N LEU A 543 27.99 -12.07 -8.59
CA LEU A 543 27.64 -10.90 -9.39
C LEU A 543 28.42 -10.91 -10.72
N CYS A 544 27.79 -10.47 -11.81
CA CYS A 544 28.50 -10.18 -13.05
C CYS A 544 29.04 -8.73 -13.05
N ASP A 545 29.95 -8.45 -13.99
CA ASP A 545 30.59 -7.13 -14.12
C ASP A 545 29.59 -5.98 -14.27
N GLU A 546 28.46 -6.20 -14.96
CA GLU A 546 27.43 -5.19 -15.14
C GLU A 546 26.65 -4.90 -13.85
N GLU A 547 26.46 -5.90 -13.00
CA GLU A 547 25.80 -5.74 -11.70
C GLU A 547 26.72 -5.01 -10.74
N ILE A 548 28.02 -5.32 -10.75
CA ILE A 548 29.04 -4.59 -9.97
C ILE A 548 29.11 -3.12 -10.42
N LYS A 549 29.16 -2.86 -11.73
CA LYS A 549 29.16 -1.50 -12.28
C LYS A 549 27.90 -0.72 -11.88
N TRP A 550 26.74 -1.38 -11.92
CA TRP A 550 25.49 -0.76 -11.48
C TRP A 550 25.54 -0.38 -9.98
N LEU A 551 26.01 -1.29 -9.13
CA LEU A 551 26.09 -1.06 -7.68
C LEU A 551 27.08 0.07 -7.34
N ASN A 552 28.26 0.09 -7.99
CA ASN A 552 29.24 1.16 -7.81
C ASN A 552 28.68 2.51 -8.27
N LYS A 553 28.01 2.56 -9.42
CA LYS A 553 27.32 3.77 -9.91
C LYS A 553 26.21 4.23 -8.95
N TYR A 554 25.44 3.28 -8.41
CA TYR A 554 24.40 3.56 -7.42
C TYR A 554 24.99 4.19 -6.15
N HIS A 555 26.06 3.63 -5.61
CA HIS A 555 26.76 4.18 -4.44
C HIS A 555 27.35 5.57 -4.70
N SER A 556 27.92 5.78 -5.88
CA SER A 556 28.41 7.12 -6.29
C SER A 556 27.27 8.15 -6.30
N MET A 557 26.11 7.77 -6.85
CA MET A 557 24.91 8.62 -6.86
C MET A 557 24.39 8.90 -5.44
N VAL A 558 24.34 7.89 -4.57
CA VAL A 558 23.94 8.06 -3.16
C VAL A 558 24.85 9.06 -2.46
N PHE A 559 26.16 8.91 -2.60
CA PHE A 559 27.13 9.83 -2.02
C PHE A 559 26.97 11.25 -2.55
N GLU A 560 26.87 11.42 -3.87
CA GLU A 560 26.70 12.73 -4.50
C GLU A 560 25.43 13.45 -4.03
N LYS A 561 24.30 12.71 -3.92
CA LYS A 561 23.02 13.31 -3.54
C LYS A 561 22.92 13.67 -2.06
N LEU A 562 23.51 12.90 -1.18
CA LEU A 562 23.34 13.06 0.26
C LEU A 562 24.45 13.88 0.92
N SER A 563 25.71 13.77 0.48
CA SER A 563 26.86 14.41 1.13
C SER A 563 26.72 15.93 1.32
N PRO A 564 26.06 16.72 0.42
CA PRO A 564 25.91 18.16 0.62
C PRO A 564 25.06 18.57 1.83
N ALA A 565 24.22 17.66 2.34
CA ALA A 565 23.29 17.93 3.43
C ALA A 565 23.67 17.19 4.74
N LEU A 566 24.82 16.51 4.77
CA LEU A 566 25.31 15.75 5.92
C LEU A 566 26.42 16.50 6.66
N GLU A 567 26.58 16.19 7.95
CA GLU A 567 27.70 16.68 8.73
C GLU A 567 29.03 15.96 8.35
N PRO A 568 30.22 16.56 8.58
CA PRO A 568 31.49 15.97 8.16
C PRO A 568 31.69 14.50 8.59
N LYS A 569 31.34 14.14 9.82
CA LYS A 569 31.45 12.75 10.32
C LYS A 569 30.47 11.79 9.61
N GLU A 570 29.34 12.29 9.18
CA GLU A 570 28.34 11.51 8.42
C GLU A 570 28.80 11.35 6.96
N VAL A 571 29.41 12.37 6.39
CA VAL A 571 30.04 12.31 5.06
C VAL A 571 31.17 11.28 5.04
N ASP A 572 32.06 11.27 6.04
CA ASP A 572 33.14 10.29 6.15
C ASP A 572 32.56 8.87 6.26
N TRP A 573 31.55 8.68 7.11
CA TRP A 573 30.86 7.39 7.27
C TRP A 573 30.20 6.94 5.96
N LEU A 574 29.47 7.84 5.27
CA LEU A 574 28.81 7.53 4.00
C LEU A 574 29.82 7.20 2.91
N SER A 575 30.93 7.94 2.84
CA SER A 575 32.03 7.66 1.91
C SER A 575 32.58 6.25 2.08
N ASP A 576 32.72 5.78 3.34
CA ASP A 576 33.17 4.43 3.63
C ASP A 576 32.16 3.36 3.16
N ARG A 577 30.85 3.61 3.33
CA ARG A 577 29.76 2.70 2.91
C ARG A 577 29.49 2.70 1.41
N CYS A 578 29.93 3.73 0.70
CA CYS A 578 29.78 3.86 -0.75
C CYS A 578 31.06 3.49 -1.54
N LYS A 579 32.05 2.85 -0.90
CA LYS A 579 33.26 2.38 -1.61
C LYS A 579 32.93 1.37 -2.70
N GLU A 580 33.66 1.47 -3.79
CA GLU A 580 33.53 0.53 -4.90
C GLU A 580 33.89 -0.91 -4.49
N ILE A 581 33.13 -1.85 -5.01
CA ILE A 581 33.49 -3.28 -4.98
C ILE A 581 34.38 -3.53 -6.20
N ASN A 582 35.65 -3.86 -5.96
CA ASN A 582 36.66 -4.14 -6.99
C ASN A 582 36.73 -5.62 -7.34
#